data_383c49124b754c49510d91f1d0ab685b
#
_entry.id   383c49124b754c49510d91f1d0ab685b
#
_cell.length_a   1.000
_cell.length_b   1.000
_cell.length_c   1.000
_cell.angle_alpha   90.00
_cell.angle_beta   90.00
_cell.angle_gamma   90.00
#
_symmetry.space_group_name_H-M   'P 1'
#
loop_
_entity.id
_entity.type
_entity.pdbx_description
1 polymer ?
#
loop_
_entity_poly.entity_id
_entity_poly.type
_entity_poly.pdbx_seq_one_letter_code
_entity_poly.pdbx_strand_id
1 'polypeptide(L)'
;MRVVRGCLLGLAVFQILSTLVGAVELLVAPQWFAPMLDHTAFAGQYLLAALLLGVVVGGFQWVAVLVHVRLRRWLPLGHALAGTVMVGWIAGECLVFDSFTWPHALWGGAGVLQLLLVLVLLGVLRALLGSTSFGSHPSPTPRDRWVMPSGPYGHGPA
;
A
#
# COMPACT_ATOMS: atom_id res chain seq x y z
N MET A 1 8.55 6.61 11.48
CA MET A 1 8.35 5.17 11.26
C MET A 1 7.31 4.52 12.19
N ARG A 2 7.27 4.83 13.51
CA ARG A 2 6.23 4.26 14.42
C ARG A 2 4.81 4.66 14.02
N VAL A 3 4.59 5.92 13.67
CA VAL A 3 3.28 6.43 13.23
C VAL A 3 2.78 5.69 11.99
N VAL A 4 3.62 5.55 10.95
CA VAL A 4 3.25 4.83 9.72
C VAL A 4 2.81 3.40 10.01
N ARG A 5 3.54 2.69 10.88
CA ARG A 5 3.13 1.33 11.30
C ARG A 5 1.80 1.34 12.06
N GLY A 6 1.60 2.29 12.97
CA GLY A 6 0.32 2.44 13.67
C GLY A 6 -0.85 2.69 12.72
N CYS A 7 -0.66 3.57 11.72
CA CYS A 7 -1.67 3.82 10.69
C CYS A 7 -1.97 2.56 9.85
N LEU A 8 -0.95 1.81 9.44
CA LEU A 8 -1.13 0.55 8.71
C LEU A 8 -1.94 -0.47 9.52
N LEU A 9 -1.64 -0.62 10.81
CA LEU A 9 -2.39 -1.51 11.69
C LEU A 9 -3.83 -1.02 11.85
N GLY A 10 -4.05 0.27 12.12
CA GLY A 10 -5.38 0.87 12.25
C GLY A 10 -6.23 0.68 11.00
N LEU A 11 -5.66 0.90 9.79
CA LEU A 11 -6.34 0.65 8.52
C LEU A 11 -6.73 -0.82 8.35
N ALA A 12 -5.82 -1.75 8.63
CA ALA A 12 -6.12 -3.18 8.51
C ALA A 12 -7.25 -3.61 9.46
N VAL A 13 -7.22 -3.15 10.73
CA VAL A 13 -8.29 -3.42 11.70
C VAL A 13 -9.61 -2.80 11.25
N PHE A 14 -9.61 -1.56 10.78
CA PHE A 14 -10.80 -0.92 10.23
C PHE A 14 -11.39 -1.72 9.07
N GLN A 15 -10.57 -2.18 8.14
CA GLN A 15 -11.03 -2.97 6.99
C GLN A 15 -11.53 -4.36 7.40
N ILE A 16 -10.92 -5.02 8.40
CA ILE A 16 -11.45 -6.27 8.96
C ILE A 16 -12.88 -6.06 9.50
N LEU A 17 -13.07 -5.05 10.33
CA LEU A 17 -14.37 -4.76 10.91
C LEU A 17 -15.41 -4.46 9.83
N SER A 18 -15.03 -3.65 8.85
CA SER A 18 -15.91 -3.29 7.72
C SER A 18 -16.30 -4.50 6.88
N THR A 19 -15.34 -5.37 6.53
CA THR A 19 -15.63 -6.59 5.73
C THR A 19 -16.47 -7.59 6.50
N LEU A 20 -16.28 -7.72 7.81
CA LEU A 20 -17.12 -8.57 8.66
C LEU A 20 -18.56 -8.04 8.73
N VAL A 21 -18.73 -6.73 8.94
CA VAL A 21 -20.06 -6.10 8.95
C VAL A 21 -20.75 -6.32 7.61
N GLY A 22 -20.09 -5.99 6.48
CA GLY A 22 -20.67 -6.18 5.15
C GLY A 22 -21.00 -7.65 4.84
N ALA A 23 -20.16 -8.60 5.26
CA ALA A 23 -20.44 -10.03 5.09
C ALA A 23 -21.65 -10.48 5.92
N VAL A 24 -21.78 -9.99 7.15
CA VAL A 24 -22.95 -10.26 8.00
C VAL A 24 -24.22 -9.64 7.40
N GLU A 25 -24.15 -8.38 6.95
CA GLU A 25 -25.29 -7.70 6.31
C GLU A 25 -25.77 -8.45 5.06
N LEU A 26 -24.86 -8.95 4.22
CA LEU A 26 -25.23 -9.79 3.06
C LEU A 26 -25.98 -11.06 3.44
N LEU A 27 -25.74 -11.62 4.62
CA LEU A 27 -26.42 -12.84 5.09
C LEU A 27 -27.72 -12.56 5.84
N VAL A 28 -27.79 -11.47 6.61
CA VAL A 28 -28.92 -11.16 7.51
C VAL A 28 -29.96 -10.29 6.82
N ALA A 29 -29.54 -9.41 5.92
CA ALA A 29 -30.39 -8.45 5.23
C ALA A 29 -30.13 -8.43 3.70
N PRO A 30 -30.19 -9.60 3.01
CA PRO A 30 -29.88 -9.69 1.58
C PRO A 30 -30.75 -8.77 0.71
N GLN A 31 -31.96 -8.44 1.15
CA GLN A 31 -32.86 -7.52 0.45
C GLN A 31 -32.29 -6.11 0.26
N TRP A 32 -31.31 -5.69 1.05
CA TRP A 32 -30.67 -4.39 0.86
C TRP A 32 -29.72 -4.38 -0.34
N PHE A 33 -29.17 -5.55 -0.67
CA PHE A 33 -28.21 -5.74 -1.75
C PHE A 33 -28.82 -6.31 -3.02
N ALA A 34 -30.04 -6.86 -2.93
CA ALA A 34 -30.75 -7.44 -4.07
C ALA A 34 -30.81 -6.50 -5.30
N PRO A 35 -31.17 -5.19 -5.16
CA PRO A 35 -31.21 -4.29 -6.30
C PRO A 35 -29.86 -4.11 -7.03
N MET A 36 -28.76 -4.33 -6.32
CA MET A 36 -27.42 -4.23 -6.89
C MET A 36 -26.94 -5.56 -7.48
N LEU A 37 -27.28 -6.68 -6.83
CA LEU A 37 -26.77 -8.01 -7.18
C LEU A 37 -27.61 -8.73 -8.22
N ASP A 38 -28.92 -8.45 -8.30
CA ASP A 38 -29.86 -9.19 -9.15
C ASP A 38 -29.59 -9.05 -10.65
N HIS A 39 -28.85 -8.01 -11.06
CA HIS A 39 -28.42 -7.80 -12.44
C HIS A 39 -26.99 -8.32 -12.73
N THR A 40 -26.39 -9.05 -11.79
CA THR A 40 -25.02 -9.55 -11.89
C THR A 40 -24.97 -11.08 -11.86
N ALA A 41 -23.78 -11.64 -12.07
CA ALA A 41 -23.52 -13.07 -11.90
C ALA A 41 -23.73 -13.56 -10.44
N PHE A 42 -23.88 -12.64 -9.49
CA PHE A 42 -24.12 -12.94 -8.07
C PHE A 42 -25.60 -12.91 -7.69
N ALA A 43 -26.52 -12.81 -8.65
CA ALA A 43 -27.95 -12.85 -8.38
C ALA A 43 -28.35 -14.07 -7.53
N GLY A 44 -28.91 -13.82 -6.35
CA GLY A 44 -29.28 -14.85 -5.38
C GLY A 44 -28.12 -15.57 -4.68
N GLN A 45 -26.84 -15.21 -4.97
CA GLN A 45 -25.65 -15.87 -4.40
C GLN A 45 -25.06 -15.08 -3.22
N TYR A 46 -25.88 -14.61 -2.31
CA TYR A 46 -25.47 -13.78 -1.17
C TYR A 46 -24.43 -14.45 -0.27
N LEU A 47 -24.55 -15.78 -0.07
CA LEU A 47 -23.58 -16.55 0.70
C LEU A 47 -22.19 -16.50 0.03
N LEU A 48 -22.12 -16.67 -1.28
CA LEU A 48 -20.86 -16.60 -2.01
C LEU A 48 -20.25 -15.19 -1.92
N ALA A 49 -21.06 -14.15 -2.11
CA ALA A 49 -20.62 -12.77 -1.96
C ALA A 49 -20.09 -12.49 -0.53
N ALA A 50 -20.81 -12.95 0.50
CA ALA A 50 -20.39 -12.80 1.90
C ALA A 50 -19.09 -13.55 2.20
N LEU A 51 -18.90 -14.76 1.67
CA LEU A 51 -17.66 -15.53 1.82
C LEU A 51 -16.49 -14.85 1.11
N LEU A 52 -16.68 -14.35 -0.09
CA LEU A 52 -15.64 -13.62 -0.81
C LEU A 52 -15.24 -12.35 -0.05
N LEU A 53 -16.21 -11.57 0.40
CA LEU A 53 -15.93 -10.36 1.17
C LEU A 53 -15.29 -10.65 2.52
N GLY A 54 -15.88 -11.52 3.33
CA GLY A 54 -15.43 -11.77 4.70
C GLY A 54 -14.17 -12.64 4.78
N VAL A 55 -14.08 -13.73 3.98
CA VAL A 55 -12.97 -14.68 4.04
C VAL A 55 -11.83 -14.26 3.14
N VAL A 56 -12.08 -13.87 1.88
CA VAL A 56 -10.99 -13.50 0.98
C VAL A 56 -10.50 -12.10 1.33
N VAL A 57 -11.34 -11.07 1.17
CA VAL A 57 -10.90 -9.68 1.39
C VAL A 57 -10.53 -9.46 2.86
N GLY A 58 -11.40 -9.82 3.79
CA GLY A 58 -11.16 -9.75 5.23
C GLY A 58 -9.99 -10.61 5.68
N GLY A 59 -9.84 -11.82 5.12
CA GLY A 59 -8.75 -12.74 5.43
C GLY A 59 -7.36 -12.17 5.12
N PHE A 60 -7.19 -11.48 3.99
CA PHE A 60 -5.92 -10.78 3.69
C PHE A 60 -5.62 -9.66 4.69
N GLN A 61 -6.63 -8.98 5.21
CA GLN A 61 -6.44 -7.97 6.26
C GLN A 61 -6.05 -8.63 7.59
N TRP A 62 -6.64 -9.78 7.93
CA TRP A 62 -6.23 -10.58 9.09
C TRP A 62 -4.77 -11.03 8.97
N VAL A 63 -4.37 -11.52 7.80
CA VAL A 63 -2.96 -11.89 7.53
C VAL A 63 -2.05 -10.69 7.71
N ALA A 64 -2.43 -9.49 7.21
CA ALA A 64 -1.65 -8.27 7.40
C ALA A 64 -1.47 -7.93 8.88
N VAL A 65 -2.53 -8.03 9.71
CA VAL A 65 -2.46 -7.82 11.17
C VAL A 65 -1.56 -8.86 11.83
N LEU A 66 -1.72 -10.16 11.49
CA LEU A 66 -0.91 -11.23 12.06
C LEU A 66 0.58 -11.04 11.75
N VAL A 67 0.89 -10.74 10.51
CA VAL A 67 2.26 -10.47 10.06
C VAL A 67 2.82 -9.21 10.73
N HIS A 68 1.99 -8.19 10.91
CA HIS A 68 2.37 -6.96 11.59
C HIS A 68 2.82 -7.22 13.03
N VAL A 69 2.08 -8.07 13.76
CA VAL A 69 2.33 -8.35 15.18
C VAL A 69 3.44 -9.40 15.37
N ARG A 70 3.43 -10.48 14.59
CA ARG A 70 4.28 -11.66 14.78
C ARG A 70 5.51 -11.69 13.90
N LEU A 71 5.43 -11.19 12.67
CA LEU A 71 6.45 -11.38 11.62
C LEU A 71 6.87 -10.02 11.02
N ARG A 72 7.45 -9.15 11.84
CA ARG A 72 7.76 -7.75 11.48
C ARG A 72 8.56 -7.58 10.18
N ARG A 73 9.37 -8.57 9.78
CA ARG A 73 10.12 -8.55 8.51
C ARG A 73 9.21 -8.60 7.27
N TRP A 74 8.05 -9.25 7.40
CA TRP A 74 7.06 -9.45 6.34
C TRP A 74 5.94 -8.40 6.35
N LEU A 75 5.97 -7.47 7.31
CA LEU A 75 4.96 -6.43 7.48
C LEU A 75 4.66 -5.66 6.17
N PRO A 76 5.67 -5.16 5.40
CA PRO A 76 5.38 -4.45 4.16
C PRO A 76 4.65 -5.32 3.14
N LEU A 77 5.05 -6.58 3.01
CA LEU A 77 4.42 -7.52 2.07
C LEU A 77 2.98 -7.84 2.48
N GLY A 78 2.73 -8.13 3.77
CA GLY A 78 1.38 -8.41 4.26
C GLY A 78 0.40 -7.25 3.99
N HIS A 79 0.82 -6.02 4.30
CA HIS A 79 -0.01 -4.83 4.03
C HIS A 79 -0.12 -4.50 2.53
N ALA A 80 0.92 -4.76 1.72
CA ALA A 80 0.85 -4.58 0.28
C ALA A 80 -0.17 -5.52 -0.35
N LEU A 81 -0.14 -6.80 0.00
CA LEU A 81 -1.11 -7.79 -0.48
C LEU A 81 -2.53 -7.42 -0.05
N ALA A 82 -2.74 -7.08 1.23
CA ALA A 82 -4.05 -6.71 1.74
C ALA A 82 -4.61 -5.46 1.06
N GLY A 83 -3.79 -4.41 0.87
CA GLY A 83 -4.19 -3.20 0.14
C GLY A 83 -4.51 -3.48 -1.33
N THR A 84 -3.70 -4.31 -2.01
CA THR A 84 -3.95 -4.69 -3.41
C THR A 84 -5.25 -5.47 -3.56
N VAL A 85 -5.52 -6.42 -2.66
CA VAL A 85 -6.78 -7.20 -2.67
C VAL A 85 -7.97 -6.28 -2.45
N MET A 86 -7.90 -5.32 -1.52
CA MET A 86 -8.98 -4.37 -1.28
C MET A 86 -9.24 -3.48 -2.51
N VAL A 87 -8.20 -2.92 -3.12
CA VAL A 87 -8.34 -2.10 -4.33
C VAL A 87 -8.91 -2.93 -5.48
N GLY A 88 -8.40 -4.16 -5.67
CA GLY A 88 -8.89 -5.08 -6.70
C GLY A 88 -10.35 -5.48 -6.48
N TRP A 89 -10.76 -5.70 -5.23
CA TRP A 89 -12.14 -5.98 -4.87
C TRP A 89 -13.07 -4.83 -5.27
N ILE A 90 -12.75 -3.60 -4.83
CA ILE A 90 -13.55 -2.41 -5.15
C ILE A 90 -13.59 -2.15 -6.66
N ALA A 91 -12.47 -2.32 -7.36
CA ALA A 91 -12.46 -2.21 -8.82
C ALA A 91 -13.36 -3.27 -9.47
N GLY A 92 -13.35 -4.50 -8.97
CA GLY A 92 -14.24 -5.58 -9.41
C GLY A 92 -15.71 -5.25 -9.15
N GLU A 93 -16.06 -4.74 -7.97
CA GLU A 93 -17.43 -4.30 -7.66
C GLU A 93 -17.88 -3.19 -8.61
N CYS A 94 -17.06 -2.18 -8.84
CA CYS A 94 -17.40 -1.09 -9.77
C CYS A 94 -17.65 -1.59 -11.19
N LEU A 95 -16.89 -2.59 -11.66
CA LEU A 95 -17.07 -3.19 -12.99
C LEU A 95 -18.32 -4.06 -13.06
N VAL A 96 -18.64 -4.81 -11.99
CA VAL A 96 -19.79 -5.71 -11.95
C VAL A 96 -21.09 -4.93 -11.83
N PHE A 97 -21.10 -3.85 -11.02
CA PHE A 97 -22.31 -3.04 -10.79
C PHE A 97 -22.46 -1.88 -11.78
N ASP A 98 -21.48 -1.65 -12.65
CA ASP A 98 -21.42 -0.48 -13.56
C ASP A 98 -21.76 0.83 -12.83
N SER A 99 -21.30 0.95 -11.58
CA SER A 99 -21.60 2.08 -10.72
C SER A 99 -20.47 2.35 -9.74
N PHE A 100 -20.29 3.64 -9.44
CA PHE A 100 -19.35 4.10 -8.43
C PHE A 100 -20.10 4.93 -7.38
N THR A 101 -20.03 4.49 -6.14
CA THR A 101 -20.72 5.13 -5.02
C THR A 101 -19.71 5.54 -3.94
N TRP A 102 -20.14 6.35 -2.98
CA TRP A 102 -19.28 6.83 -1.91
C TRP A 102 -18.59 5.72 -1.08
N PRO A 103 -19.22 4.56 -0.81
CA PRO A 103 -18.52 3.45 -0.16
C PRO A 103 -17.33 2.95 -0.95
N HIS A 104 -17.41 2.84 -2.29
CA HIS A 104 -16.28 2.43 -3.11
C HIS A 104 -15.10 3.42 -2.97
N ALA A 105 -15.38 4.73 -2.91
CA ALA A 105 -14.35 5.74 -2.65
C ALA A 105 -13.70 5.56 -1.27
N LEU A 106 -14.48 5.25 -0.23
CA LEU A 106 -13.99 5.07 1.13
C LEU A 106 -13.08 3.83 1.25
N TRP A 107 -13.58 2.67 0.87
CA TRP A 107 -12.83 1.42 1.04
C TRP A 107 -11.71 1.25 0.01
N GLY A 108 -11.93 1.65 -1.24
CA GLY A 108 -10.88 1.72 -2.25
C GLY A 108 -9.79 2.72 -1.86
N GLY A 109 -10.17 3.90 -1.35
CA GLY A 109 -9.27 4.91 -0.82
C GLY A 109 -8.46 4.40 0.38
N ALA A 110 -9.07 3.63 1.29
CA ALA A 110 -8.37 2.99 2.39
C ALA A 110 -7.32 1.96 1.91
N GLY A 111 -7.66 1.16 0.88
CA GLY A 111 -6.71 0.24 0.23
C GLY A 111 -5.54 0.97 -0.43
N VAL A 112 -5.81 2.03 -1.19
CA VAL A 112 -4.77 2.88 -1.79
C VAL A 112 -3.89 3.53 -0.73
N LEU A 113 -4.48 4.08 0.34
CA LEU A 113 -3.73 4.67 1.44
C LEU A 113 -2.82 3.63 2.12
N GLN A 114 -3.30 2.39 2.28
CA GLN A 114 -2.50 1.29 2.82
C GLN A 114 -1.28 1.01 1.94
N LEU A 115 -1.43 1.00 0.61
CA LEU A 115 -0.32 0.84 -0.34
C LEU A 115 0.67 2.01 -0.28
N LEU A 116 0.18 3.26 -0.24
CA LEU A 116 1.03 4.44 -0.10
C LEU A 116 1.85 4.41 1.18
N LEU A 117 1.25 4.02 2.31
CA LEU A 117 1.95 3.89 3.58
C LEU A 117 3.03 2.79 3.54
N VAL A 118 2.81 1.71 2.79
CA VAL A 118 3.85 0.69 2.54
C VAL A 118 5.01 1.29 1.75
N LEU A 119 4.76 2.06 0.69
CA LEU A 119 5.81 2.76 -0.07
C LEU A 119 6.59 3.74 0.79
N VAL A 120 5.91 4.49 1.66
CA VAL A 120 6.58 5.36 2.65
C VAL A 120 7.46 4.55 3.60
N LEU A 121 6.94 3.41 4.07
CA LEU A 121 7.68 2.53 4.99
C LEU A 121 8.95 1.96 4.36
N LEU A 122 8.88 1.61 3.08
CA LEU A 122 10.02 1.12 2.29
C LEU A 122 11.02 2.23 1.89
N GLY A 123 10.68 3.50 2.13
CA GLY A 123 11.51 4.63 1.74
C GLY A 123 11.49 4.95 0.24
N VAL A 124 10.73 4.22 -0.57
CA VAL A 124 10.63 4.39 -2.02
C VAL A 124 10.21 5.81 -2.38
N LEU A 125 9.24 6.37 -1.68
CA LEU A 125 8.78 7.73 -1.89
C LEU A 125 9.89 8.78 -1.65
N ARG A 126 10.77 8.55 -0.67
CA ARG A 126 11.92 9.45 -0.44
C ARG A 126 12.94 9.38 -1.57
N ALA A 127 13.19 8.18 -2.11
CA ALA A 127 14.09 8.00 -3.24
C ALA A 127 13.53 8.68 -4.50
N LEU A 128 12.24 8.54 -4.79
CA LEU A 128 11.58 9.16 -5.95
C LEU A 128 11.53 10.69 -5.84
N LEU A 129 11.19 11.23 -4.67
CA LEU A 129 11.13 12.68 -4.45
C LEU A 129 12.52 13.33 -4.32
N GLY A 130 13.52 12.59 -3.82
CA GLY A 130 14.90 13.04 -3.70
C GLY A 130 15.66 13.05 -5.02
N SER A 131 15.29 12.23 -5.99
CA SER A 131 15.92 12.19 -7.32
C SER A 131 15.58 13.41 -8.20
N THR A 132 14.59 14.22 -7.83
CA THR A 132 14.28 15.49 -8.53
C THR A 132 15.22 16.63 -8.13
N SER A 133 16.06 16.45 -7.13
CA SER A 133 17.09 17.43 -6.73
C SER A 133 18.39 17.21 -7.52
N PHE A 134 18.30 17.11 -8.84
CA PHE A 134 19.45 17.13 -9.74
C PHE A 134 20.02 18.54 -9.81
N GLY A 135 21.27 18.68 -9.38
CA GLY A 135 22.12 19.75 -9.87
C GLY A 135 22.58 20.80 -8.86
N SER A 136 23.35 20.40 -7.88
CA SER A 136 24.43 21.25 -7.42
C SER A 136 25.71 20.41 -7.34
N HIS A 137 26.29 20.17 -8.51
CA HIS A 137 27.71 19.86 -8.56
C HIS A 137 28.42 21.08 -7.94
N PRO A 138 29.11 20.93 -6.82
CA PRO A 138 29.99 22.01 -6.39
C PRO A 138 31.04 22.15 -7.50
N SER A 139 31.02 23.29 -8.17
CA SER A 139 32.10 23.65 -9.09
C SER A 139 33.41 23.58 -8.32
N PRO A 140 34.45 22.89 -8.85
CA PRO A 140 35.75 22.83 -8.20
C PRO A 140 36.22 24.27 -8.00
N THR A 141 36.52 24.60 -6.76
CA THR A 141 37.07 25.93 -6.42
C THR A 141 38.41 26.12 -7.12
N PRO A 142 38.75 27.34 -7.58
CA PRO A 142 40.01 27.60 -8.26
C PRO A 142 41.26 27.26 -7.43
N ARG A 143 41.11 26.98 -6.15
CA ARG A 143 42.21 26.63 -5.22
C ARG A 143 42.77 25.24 -5.42
N ASP A 144 42.01 24.29 -5.97
CA ASP A 144 42.46 22.91 -6.11
C ASP A 144 43.34 22.69 -7.34
N ARG A 145 43.58 23.73 -8.14
CA ARG A 145 44.29 23.63 -9.42
C ARG A 145 45.81 23.80 -9.33
N TRP A 146 46.33 24.13 -8.15
CA TRP A 146 47.75 24.48 -8.01
C TRP A 146 48.56 23.61 -7.01
N VAL A 147 48.04 22.49 -6.56
CA VAL A 147 48.88 21.53 -5.80
C VAL A 147 49.55 20.63 -6.82
N MET A 148 50.62 21.14 -7.41
CA MET A 148 51.57 20.26 -8.13
C MET A 148 52.29 19.40 -7.08
N PRO A 149 52.40 18.07 -7.26
CA PRO A 149 53.27 17.27 -6.44
C PRO A 149 54.70 17.68 -6.73
N SER A 150 55.39 18.17 -5.74
CA SER A 150 56.84 18.38 -5.77
C SER A 150 57.53 17.02 -5.93
N GLY A 151 57.87 16.71 -7.18
CA GLY A 151 58.66 15.51 -7.47
C GLY A 151 60.02 15.57 -6.85
N PRO A 152 60.56 14.45 -6.37
CA PRO A 152 61.94 14.36 -5.86
C PRO A 152 62.90 14.18 -7.06
N TYR A 153 63.48 15.28 -7.51
CA TYR A 153 64.68 15.24 -8.31
C TYR A 153 65.81 15.64 -7.38
N GLY A 154 66.69 14.75 -6.98
CA GLY A 154 67.69 14.13 -7.78
C GLY A 154 68.99 14.72 -7.32
N HIS A 155 69.73 14.08 -6.40
CA HIS A 155 71.12 14.39 -6.15
C HIS A 155 71.93 13.53 -7.10
N GLY A 156 72.57 14.15 -8.04
CA GLY A 156 73.68 13.59 -8.79
C GLY A 156 74.96 13.54 -7.95
N PRO A 157 75.84 12.56 -8.16
CA PRO A 157 77.08 12.40 -7.41
C PRO A 157 78.19 13.28 -8.01
N ALA A 158 79.01 13.74 -7.11
CA ALA A 158 80.40 14.19 -7.40
C ALA A 158 81.38 13.01 -7.40
#